data_a1a2c5c980bf230c87c274250200dd9a
#
_entry.id   a1a2c5c980bf230c87c274250200dd9a
#
_cell.length_a   1.000
_cell.length_b   1.000
_cell.length_c   1.000
_cell.angle_alpha   90.00
_cell.angle_beta   90.00
_cell.angle_gamma   90.00
#
_symmetry.space_group_name_H-M   'P 1'
#
loop_
_entity.id
_entity.type
_entity.pdbx_description
1 polymer ?
#
loop_
_entity_poly.entity_id
_entity_poly.type
_entity_poly.pdbx_seq_one_letter_code
_entity_poly.pdbx_strand_id
1 'polypeptide(L)'
;MDFKDKKVLVFGSGISGIGACELLEKSGATVILFDGNEKLHEEAIRMKLPSASKAQILIGQISDEQLKELDLVVLSPGVPTDLPVVEKMKAAGIRIWGEVELAYENAKGDVLAITGTNGKTTIATLLYEMFRKMGHKVGLLSTVCNYIDDEAIPTEHTTPDPITLNRLLGKMADEGCKYAFMEVSSHSIAQKRISGLKFAGGIFTNLTRDHLDYHKTVENYLKAKKKFFDDMPKNAFSLTNLDDKNGLVMTQNTRSKVYTYSLRSLSNFKGRVLESHFEGMLLDFNNHELAVQFIGKFNASNLLAVFGAAVLLGKKEEDVLVALSTLHPVAGRFDAVRSPKGVTAIVDYAHTPDALINVLNAIHGVLEGKGKVITVVGAGGNRDKGKRPIMAKEAAKASDRVIITSDNPRFEEPQDIINDMLAGLDTEDMRKTLSIADRKEAIRTACMLAEKGDVILVAGKGHENYQEIKGVKHHFDDKEILKEIFK
;
A
#
# COMPACT_ATOMS: atom_id res chain seq x y z
N MET A 1 -21.51 -10.14 17.09
CA MET A 1 -22.72 -10.98 17.31
C MET A 1 -22.26 -12.38 17.67
N ASP A 2 -22.91 -13.07 18.62
CA ASP A 2 -22.63 -14.49 18.85
C ASP A 2 -23.40 -15.31 17.82
N PHE A 3 -22.71 -16.15 17.05
CA PHE A 3 -23.30 -17.01 16.01
C PHE A 3 -23.61 -18.42 16.50
N LYS A 4 -23.22 -18.75 17.73
CA LYS A 4 -23.48 -20.05 18.31
C LYS A 4 -24.99 -20.34 18.29
N ASP A 5 -25.34 -21.48 17.76
CA ASP A 5 -26.73 -21.98 17.62
C ASP A 5 -27.64 -21.10 16.71
N LYS A 6 -27.06 -20.17 15.93
CA LYS A 6 -27.78 -19.37 14.93
C LYS A 6 -27.93 -20.13 13.62
N LYS A 7 -29.10 -20.02 12.97
CA LYS A 7 -29.36 -20.57 11.64
C LYS A 7 -29.14 -19.46 10.60
N VAL A 8 -28.08 -19.60 9.81
CA VAL A 8 -27.63 -18.55 8.89
C VAL A 8 -27.67 -19.06 7.45
N LEU A 9 -28.30 -18.30 6.57
CA LEU A 9 -28.30 -18.58 5.14
C LEU A 9 -27.21 -17.74 4.46
N VAL A 10 -26.32 -18.39 3.72
CA VAL A 10 -25.35 -17.74 2.81
C VAL A 10 -25.88 -17.84 1.40
N PHE A 11 -26.13 -16.70 0.76
CA PHE A 11 -26.67 -16.64 -0.58
C PHE A 11 -25.57 -16.36 -1.61
N GLY A 12 -25.29 -17.34 -2.45
CA GLY A 12 -24.26 -17.37 -3.48
C GLY A 12 -23.18 -18.40 -3.19
N SER A 13 -22.96 -19.33 -4.12
CA SER A 13 -21.99 -20.45 -4.01
C SER A 13 -20.64 -20.16 -4.66
N GLY A 14 -20.31 -18.87 -4.87
CA GLY A 14 -19.01 -18.39 -5.35
C GLY A 14 -17.93 -18.47 -4.26
N ILE A 15 -16.72 -18.01 -4.57
CA ILE A 15 -15.57 -18.03 -3.64
C ILE A 15 -15.91 -17.38 -2.30
N SER A 16 -16.61 -16.25 -2.33
CA SER A 16 -17.03 -15.49 -1.16
C SER A 16 -18.00 -16.26 -0.28
N GLY A 17 -19.06 -16.83 -0.87
CA GLY A 17 -20.05 -17.57 -0.13
C GLY A 17 -19.46 -18.84 0.51
N ILE A 18 -18.53 -19.51 -0.15
CA ILE A 18 -17.78 -20.63 0.45
C ILE A 18 -16.98 -20.16 1.67
N GLY A 19 -16.28 -19.02 1.57
CA GLY A 19 -15.55 -18.44 2.69
C GLY A 19 -16.46 -18.00 3.85
N ALA A 20 -17.63 -17.44 3.54
CA ALA A 20 -18.63 -17.07 4.55
C ALA A 20 -19.18 -18.31 5.29
N CYS A 21 -19.44 -19.41 4.57
CA CYS A 21 -19.84 -20.67 5.18
C CYS A 21 -18.79 -21.19 6.18
N GLU A 22 -17.53 -21.22 5.77
CA GLU A 22 -16.44 -21.68 6.62
C GLU A 22 -16.32 -20.84 7.90
N LEU A 23 -16.40 -19.52 7.80
CA LEU A 23 -16.32 -18.59 8.92
C LEU A 23 -17.49 -18.79 9.89
N LEU A 24 -18.71 -18.92 9.37
CA LEU A 24 -19.92 -19.11 10.19
C LEU A 24 -19.91 -20.46 10.91
N GLU A 25 -19.51 -21.54 10.23
CA GLU A 25 -19.39 -22.86 10.86
C GLU A 25 -18.33 -22.86 11.98
N LYS A 26 -17.17 -22.24 11.77
CA LYS A 26 -16.14 -22.03 12.80
C LYS A 26 -16.65 -21.20 13.98
N SER A 27 -17.60 -20.32 13.74
CA SER A 27 -18.25 -19.49 14.77
C SER A 27 -19.44 -20.16 15.45
N GLY A 28 -19.73 -21.44 15.13
CA GLY A 28 -20.76 -22.27 15.75
C GLY A 28 -22.16 -22.09 15.16
N ALA A 29 -22.31 -21.49 14.00
CA ALA A 29 -23.59 -21.38 13.31
C ALA A 29 -23.98 -22.66 12.57
N THR A 30 -25.29 -22.88 12.41
CA THR A 30 -25.84 -23.84 11.45
C THR A 30 -26.02 -23.13 10.11
N VAL A 31 -25.29 -23.57 9.08
CA VAL A 31 -25.21 -22.87 7.79
C VAL A 31 -26.03 -23.53 6.70
N ILE A 32 -26.80 -22.75 5.97
CA ILE A 32 -27.44 -23.13 4.71
C ILE A 32 -26.76 -22.32 3.59
N LEU A 33 -26.10 -22.99 2.66
CA LEU A 33 -25.55 -22.39 1.45
C LEU A 33 -26.58 -22.46 0.34
N PHE A 34 -27.13 -21.32 -0.04
CA PHE A 34 -28.19 -21.19 -1.04
C PHE A 34 -27.66 -20.58 -2.34
N ASP A 35 -28.03 -21.15 -3.47
CA ASP A 35 -27.78 -20.54 -4.78
C ASP A 35 -29.04 -20.63 -5.64
N GLY A 36 -29.49 -19.49 -6.20
CA GLY A 36 -30.68 -19.41 -7.02
C GLY A 36 -30.54 -19.98 -8.44
N ASN A 37 -29.32 -20.38 -8.85
CA ASN A 37 -29.06 -20.94 -10.17
C ASN A 37 -29.35 -22.44 -10.22
N GLU A 38 -30.50 -22.80 -10.75
CA GLU A 38 -30.97 -24.21 -10.86
C GLU A 38 -30.10 -25.10 -11.75
N LYS A 39 -29.16 -24.52 -12.52
CA LYS A 39 -28.21 -25.28 -13.37
C LYS A 39 -27.01 -25.81 -12.58
N LEU A 40 -26.86 -25.41 -11.32
CA LEU A 40 -25.78 -25.89 -10.49
C LEU A 40 -26.11 -27.28 -9.92
N HIS A 41 -25.08 -28.07 -9.66
CA HIS A 41 -25.19 -29.40 -9.03
C HIS A 41 -24.60 -29.34 -7.62
N GLU A 42 -25.30 -29.95 -6.66
CA GLU A 42 -24.88 -29.97 -5.26
C GLU A 42 -23.45 -30.51 -5.08
N GLU A 43 -23.09 -31.57 -5.80
CA GLU A 43 -21.76 -32.17 -5.74
C GLU A 43 -20.66 -31.17 -6.14
N ALA A 44 -20.89 -30.33 -7.15
CA ALA A 44 -19.93 -29.33 -7.60
C ALA A 44 -19.72 -28.22 -6.56
N ILE A 45 -20.76 -27.89 -5.79
CA ILE A 45 -20.68 -26.93 -4.68
C ILE A 45 -20.00 -27.62 -3.48
N ARG A 46 -20.36 -28.86 -3.18
CA ARG A 46 -19.79 -29.64 -2.08
C ARG A 46 -18.27 -29.79 -2.20
N MET A 47 -17.76 -30.01 -3.40
CA MET A 47 -16.32 -30.10 -3.66
C MET A 47 -15.56 -28.78 -3.40
N LYS A 48 -16.23 -27.64 -3.37
CA LYS A 48 -15.61 -26.34 -3.03
C LYS A 48 -15.59 -26.06 -1.54
N LEU A 49 -16.46 -26.69 -0.77
CA LEU A 49 -16.50 -26.55 0.68
C LEU A 49 -15.37 -27.39 1.34
N PRO A 50 -14.85 -26.98 2.49
CA PRO A 50 -13.96 -27.83 3.29
C PRO A 50 -14.58 -29.21 3.53
N SER A 51 -13.75 -30.26 3.54
CA SER A 51 -14.21 -31.64 3.73
C SER A 51 -14.96 -31.87 5.07
N ALA A 52 -14.70 -31.03 6.07
CA ALA A 52 -15.36 -31.05 7.37
C ALA A 52 -16.65 -30.22 7.43
N SER A 53 -17.01 -29.50 6.35
CA SER A 53 -18.20 -28.65 6.34
C SER A 53 -19.49 -29.45 6.44
N LYS A 54 -20.38 -29.00 7.33
CA LYS A 54 -21.71 -29.54 7.53
C LYS A 54 -22.81 -28.68 6.93
N ALA A 55 -22.44 -27.65 6.15
CA ALA A 55 -23.39 -26.73 5.52
C ALA A 55 -24.39 -27.51 4.65
N GLN A 56 -25.67 -27.22 4.86
CA GLN A 56 -26.75 -27.70 4.01
C GLN A 56 -26.69 -26.92 2.70
N ILE A 57 -26.71 -27.60 1.56
CA ILE A 57 -26.75 -26.96 0.25
C ILE A 57 -28.20 -26.92 -0.25
N LEU A 58 -28.65 -25.75 -0.71
CA LEU A 58 -29.96 -25.54 -1.30
C LEU A 58 -29.79 -24.83 -2.65
N ILE A 59 -30.43 -25.37 -3.69
CA ILE A 59 -30.31 -24.84 -5.06
C ILE A 59 -31.71 -24.50 -5.58
N GLY A 60 -31.82 -23.37 -6.29
CA GLY A 60 -33.02 -22.95 -6.99
C GLY A 60 -33.98 -22.13 -6.12
N GLN A 61 -34.80 -22.77 -5.31
CA GLN A 61 -35.87 -22.10 -4.55
C GLN A 61 -35.77 -22.37 -3.06
N ILE A 62 -36.20 -21.40 -2.27
CA ILE A 62 -36.31 -21.50 -0.81
C ILE A 62 -37.76 -21.32 -0.41
N SER A 63 -38.27 -22.18 0.48
CA SER A 63 -39.66 -22.12 0.95
C SER A 63 -39.87 -21.06 2.03
N ASP A 64 -41.14 -20.63 2.20
CA ASP A 64 -41.49 -19.65 3.23
C ASP A 64 -41.31 -20.23 4.66
N GLU A 65 -41.41 -21.55 4.83
CA GLU A 65 -41.10 -22.23 6.09
C GLU A 65 -39.60 -22.13 6.42
N GLN A 66 -38.74 -22.40 5.41
CA GLN A 66 -37.29 -22.31 5.59
C GLN A 66 -36.85 -20.89 5.92
N LEU A 67 -37.48 -19.87 5.30
CA LEU A 67 -37.17 -18.46 5.60
C LEU A 67 -37.52 -18.09 7.05
N LYS A 68 -38.61 -18.58 7.62
CA LYS A 68 -39.02 -18.27 9.01
C LYS A 68 -38.03 -18.81 10.08
N GLU A 69 -37.22 -19.78 9.73
CA GLU A 69 -36.28 -20.39 10.65
C GLU A 69 -34.90 -19.67 10.65
N LEU A 70 -34.71 -18.67 9.78
CA LEU A 70 -33.41 -17.97 9.64
C LEU A 70 -33.26 -16.83 10.64
N ASP A 71 -32.12 -16.80 11.32
CA ASP A 71 -31.72 -15.67 12.16
C ASP A 71 -31.04 -14.56 11.35
N LEU A 72 -30.36 -14.94 10.26
CA LEU A 72 -29.52 -14.05 9.45
C LEU A 72 -29.41 -14.56 8.01
N VAL A 73 -29.32 -13.66 7.08
CA VAL A 73 -28.91 -13.92 5.68
C VAL A 73 -27.66 -13.15 5.38
N VAL A 74 -26.66 -13.82 4.79
CA VAL A 74 -25.42 -13.21 4.28
C VAL A 74 -25.43 -13.29 2.77
N LEU A 75 -25.40 -12.12 2.11
CA LEU A 75 -25.38 -12.01 0.65
C LEU A 75 -23.95 -11.93 0.12
N SER A 76 -23.61 -12.78 -0.86
CA SER A 76 -22.38 -12.63 -1.62
C SER A 76 -22.45 -11.39 -2.52
N PRO A 77 -21.31 -10.71 -2.83
CA PRO A 77 -21.28 -9.46 -3.61
C PRO A 77 -21.90 -9.56 -5.01
N GLY A 78 -21.94 -10.75 -5.57
CA GLY A 78 -22.58 -11.02 -6.88
C GLY A 78 -24.09 -11.18 -6.85
N VAL A 79 -24.70 -11.20 -5.66
CA VAL A 79 -26.16 -11.36 -5.51
C VAL A 79 -26.82 -9.98 -5.48
N PRO A 80 -27.65 -9.61 -6.47
CA PRO A 80 -28.36 -8.35 -6.46
C PRO A 80 -29.32 -8.23 -5.27
N THR A 81 -29.35 -7.07 -4.63
CA THR A 81 -30.15 -6.83 -3.43
C THR A 81 -31.62 -6.58 -3.70
N ASP A 82 -32.01 -6.48 -4.97
CA ASP A 82 -33.36 -6.26 -5.50
C ASP A 82 -34.02 -7.53 -6.08
N LEU A 83 -33.40 -8.70 -5.88
CA LEU A 83 -34.01 -9.95 -6.28
C LEU A 83 -35.30 -10.22 -5.48
N PRO A 84 -36.35 -10.77 -6.13
CA PRO A 84 -37.63 -11.08 -5.46
C PRO A 84 -37.48 -11.92 -4.19
N VAL A 85 -36.54 -12.86 -4.17
CA VAL A 85 -36.24 -13.69 -2.98
C VAL A 85 -35.60 -12.86 -1.87
N VAL A 86 -34.75 -11.89 -2.19
CA VAL A 86 -34.13 -10.99 -1.20
C VAL A 86 -35.18 -10.03 -0.62
N GLU A 87 -36.10 -9.53 -1.45
CA GLU A 87 -37.23 -8.72 -1.00
C GLU A 87 -38.17 -9.51 -0.06
N LYS A 88 -38.42 -10.80 -0.36
CA LYS A 88 -39.14 -11.70 0.56
C LYS A 88 -38.45 -11.83 1.92
N MET A 89 -37.13 -12.00 1.91
CA MET A 89 -36.31 -12.08 3.14
C MET A 89 -36.43 -10.79 3.97
N LYS A 90 -36.35 -9.62 3.30
CA LYS A 90 -36.59 -8.31 3.95
C LYS A 90 -37.98 -8.18 4.52
N ALA A 91 -39.00 -8.57 3.76
CA ALA A 91 -40.41 -8.52 4.20
C ALA A 91 -40.68 -9.47 5.38
N ALA A 92 -39.97 -10.58 5.48
CA ALA A 92 -40.01 -11.50 6.61
C ALA A 92 -39.29 -10.97 7.86
N GLY A 93 -38.67 -9.78 7.80
CA GLY A 93 -37.96 -9.16 8.92
C GLY A 93 -36.61 -9.80 9.23
N ILE A 94 -36.08 -10.65 8.35
CA ILE A 94 -34.81 -11.32 8.53
C ILE A 94 -33.69 -10.29 8.36
N ARG A 95 -32.72 -10.29 9.26
CA ARG A 95 -31.54 -9.44 9.15
C ARG A 95 -30.71 -9.89 7.93
N ILE A 96 -30.38 -8.94 7.06
CA ILE A 96 -29.56 -9.20 5.88
C ILE A 96 -28.23 -8.46 6.03
N TRP A 97 -27.13 -9.21 5.93
CA TRP A 97 -25.77 -8.71 5.90
C TRP A 97 -25.12 -8.98 4.54
N GLY A 98 -24.16 -8.15 4.16
CA GLY A 98 -23.14 -8.54 3.21
C GLY A 98 -22.05 -9.35 3.91
N GLU A 99 -21.15 -9.94 3.14
CA GLU A 99 -19.98 -10.64 3.67
C GLU A 99 -19.07 -9.74 4.49
N VAL A 100 -19.05 -8.45 4.15
CA VAL A 100 -18.28 -7.43 4.85
C VAL A 100 -18.77 -7.25 6.30
N GLU A 101 -20.09 -7.21 6.52
CA GLU A 101 -20.67 -7.13 7.86
C GLU A 101 -20.39 -8.39 8.69
N LEU A 102 -20.41 -9.57 8.05
CA LEU A 102 -20.02 -10.82 8.70
C LEU A 102 -18.57 -10.82 9.14
N ALA A 103 -17.65 -10.39 8.26
CA ALA A 103 -16.24 -10.29 8.57
C ALA A 103 -15.97 -9.26 9.68
N TYR A 104 -16.70 -8.16 9.67
CA TYR A 104 -16.62 -7.09 10.68
C TYR A 104 -16.90 -7.57 12.10
N GLU A 105 -17.89 -8.42 12.31
CA GLU A 105 -18.24 -8.95 13.64
C GLU A 105 -17.18 -9.93 14.17
N ASN A 106 -16.35 -10.49 13.30
CA ASN A 106 -15.29 -11.43 13.67
C ASN A 106 -13.89 -10.79 13.73
N ALA A 107 -13.75 -9.49 13.39
CA ALA A 107 -12.47 -8.80 13.39
C ALA A 107 -11.92 -8.65 14.81
N LYS A 108 -10.66 -9.07 15.03
CA LYS A 108 -9.91 -8.96 16.28
C LYS A 108 -8.60 -8.24 16.03
N GLY A 109 -8.12 -7.49 17.05
CA GLY A 109 -6.85 -6.75 17.00
C GLY A 109 -6.97 -5.35 16.42
N ASP A 110 -5.89 -4.56 16.61
CA ASP A 110 -5.82 -3.16 16.19
C ASP A 110 -5.28 -3.06 14.76
N VAL A 111 -6.10 -2.58 13.83
CA VAL A 111 -5.70 -2.31 12.44
C VAL A 111 -5.40 -0.82 12.29
N LEU A 112 -4.18 -0.50 11.88
CA LEU A 112 -3.76 0.86 11.54
C LEU A 112 -3.62 0.99 10.03
N ALA A 113 -4.31 1.95 9.45
CA ALA A 113 -4.30 2.21 8.01
C ALA A 113 -3.39 3.38 7.64
N ILE A 114 -2.64 3.25 6.56
CA ILE A 114 -1.78 4.30 6.02
C ILE A 114 -2.28 4.67 4.62
N THR A 115 -2.65 5.93 4.40
CA THR A 115 -3.08 6.42 3.10
C THR A 115 -2.37 7.71 2.71
N GLY A 116 -2.29 7.99 1.43
CA GLY A 116 -1.62 9.12 0.82
C GLY A 116 -1.16 8.78 -0.59
N THR A 117 -0.42 9.66 -1.26
CA THR A 117 0.22 9.34 -2.54
C THR A 117 1.54 8.61 -2.30
N ASN A 118 2.45 9.20 -1.54
CA ASN A 118 3.78 8.66 -1.22
C ASN A 118 3.91 8.31 0.26
N GLY A 119 4.88 7.46 0.63
CA GLY A 119 5.23 7.11 2.01
C GLY A 119 4.45 5.96 2.63
N LYS A 120 3.34 5.50 2.05
CA LYS A 120 2.49 4.43 2.60
C LYS A 120 3.28 3.16 2.92
N THR A 121 3.97 2.62 1.93
CA THR A 121 4.76 1.38 2.05
C THR A 121 5.85 1.54 3.10
N THR A 122 6.58 2.65 3.06
CA THR A 122 7.64 2.93 4.04
C THR A 122 7.07 2.95 5.46
N ILE A 123 6.02 3.71 5.71
CA ILE A 123 5.43 3.85 7.06
C ILE A 123 4.85 2.50 7.54
N ALA A 124 4.10 1.79 6.70
CA ALA A 124 3.51 0.51 7.07
C ALA A 124 4.59 -0.54 7.41
N THR A 125 5.63 -0.65 6.58
CA THR A 125 6.74 -1.58 6.79
C THR A 125 7.55 -1.20 8.03
N LEU A 126 7.88 0.09 8.23
CA LEU A 126 8.64 0.52 9.39
C LEU A 126 7.86 0.31 10.71
N LEU A 127 6.54 0.53 10.71
CA LEU A 127 5.70 0.20 11.88
C LEU A 127 5.72 -1.31 12.16
N TYR A 128 5.57 -2.14 11.12
CA TYR A 128 5.66 -3.60 11.26
C TYR A 128 7.02 -4.02 11.83
N GLU A 129 8.13 -3.57 11.25
CA GLU A 129 9.48 -3.92 11.72
C GLU A 129 9.74 -3.43 13.15
N MET A 130 9.32 -2.20 13.46
CA MET A 130 9.51 -1.60 14.79
C MET A 130 8.75 -2.37 15.86
N PHE A 131 7.46 -2.67 15.63
CA PHE A 131 6.65 -3.40 16.61
C PHE A 131 7.13 -4.85 16.79
N ARG A 132 7.66 -5.48 15.74
CA ARG A 132 8.34 -6.79 15.87
C ARG A 132 9.58 -6.71 16.74
N LYS A 133 10.43 -5.71 16.52
CA LYS A 133 11.62 -5.47 17.37
C LYS A 133 11.24 -5.21 18.83
N MET A 134 10.06 -4.63 19.08
CA MET A 134 9.48 -4.48 20.42
C MET A 134 8.87 -5.78 20.98
N GLY A 135 8.99 -6.91 20.30
CA GLY A 135 8.53 -8.23 20.78
C GLY A 135 7.04 -8.50 20.56
N HIS A 136 6.39 -7.79 19.64
CA HIS A 136 4.99 -8.05 19.29
C HIS A 136 4.88 -8.93 18.04
N LYS A 137 3.89 -9.83 18.02
CA LYS A 137 3.41 -10.43 16.79
C LYS A 137 2.57 -9.41 16.01
N VAL A 138 2.89 -9.23 14.73
CA VAL A 138 2.33 -8.14 13.89
C VAL A 138 2.00 -8.63 12.51
N GLY A 139 0.93 -8.10 11.92
CA GLY A 139 0.61 -8.25 10.51
C GLY A 139 1.02 -7.04 9.68
N LEU A 140 1.37 -7.28 8.42
CA LEU A 140 1.60 -6.25 7.41
C LEU A 140 0.81 -6.57 6.14
N LEU A 141 0.11 -5.57 5.62
CA LEU A 141 -0.54 -5.62 4.31
C LEU A 141 0.00 -4.46 3.46
N SER A 142 0.87 -4.76 2.51
CA SER A 142 1.58 -3.73 1.75
C SER A 142 1.73 -4.06 0.27
N THR A 143 2.18 -3.10 -0.50
CA THR A 143 2.44 -3.25 -1.94
C THR A 143 3.55 -4.28 -2.23
N VAL A 144 4.52 -4.41 -1.33
CA VAL A 144 5.70 -5.24 -1.53
C VAL A 144 5.43 -6.70 -1.20
N CYS A 145 4.93 -6.94 0.00
CA CYS A 145 4.62 -8.27 0.52
C CYS A 145 3.66 -8.13 1.71
N ASN A 146 2.78 -9.09 1.89
CA ASN A 146 2.02 -9.23 3.11
C ASN A 146 2.79 -10.11 4.09
N TYR A 147 2.68 -9.84 5.39
CA TYR A 147 3.28 -10.66 6.43
C TYR A 147 2.26 -10.99 7.51
N ILE A 148 2.29 -12.23 7.98
CA ILE A 148 1.65 -12.68 9.20
C ILE A 148 2.77 -13.09 10.14
N ASP A 149 3.11 -12.23 11.08
CA ASP A 149 4.34 -12.29 11.84
C ASP A 149 5.57 -12.48 10.92
N ASP A 150 6.25 -13.63 10.93
CA ASP A 150 7.39 -13.94 10.07
C ASP A 150 7.01 -14.54 8.71
N GLU A 151 5.77 -15.00 8.53
CA GLU A 151 5.33 -15.64 7.31
C GLU A 151 5.09 -14.63 6.19
N ALA A 152 5.90 -14.68 5.14
CA ALA A 152 5.77 -13.84 3.96
C ALA A 152 4.70 -14.41 3.01
N ILE A 153 3.74 -13.58 2.61
CA ILE A 153 2.66 -13.95 1.68
C ILE A 153 2.73 -13.02 0.47
N PRO A 154 3.02 -13.54 -0.74
CA PRO A 154 3.04 -12.73 -1.95
C PRO A 154 1.73 -11.95 -2.16
N THR A 155 1.83 -10.76 -2.72
CA THR A 155 0.68 -9.90 -3.01
C THR A 155 0.71 -9.41 -4.45
N GLU A 156 -0.47 -9.26 -5.06
CA GLU A 156 -0.64 -8.64 -6.38
C GLU A 156 -1.17 -7.21 -6.29
N HIS A 157 -1.69 -6.82 -5.12
CA HIS A 157 -2.35 -5.54 -4.90
C HIS A 157 -1.91 -4.89 -3.60
N THR A 158 -1.72 -3.58 -3.61
CA THR A 158 -1.45 -2.76 -2.41
C THR A 158 -2.47 -3.00 -1.29
N THR A 159 -3.73 -3.12 -1.64
CA THR A 159 -4.83 -3.48 -0.74
C THR A 159 -5.57 -4.62 -1.40
N PRO A 160 -5.61 -5.82 -0.83
CA PRO A 160 -6.32 -6.97 -1.38
C PRO A 160 -7.82 -6.71 -1.61
N ASP A 161 -8.48 -7.61 -2.33
CA ASP A 161 -9.94 -7.67 -2.38
C ASP A 161 -10.54 -7.94 -0.98
N PRO A 162 -11.83 -7.65 -0.76
CA PRO A 162 -12.42 -7.73 0.59
C PRO A 162 -12.31 -9.10 1.24
N ILE A 163 -12.39 -10.19 0.48
CA ILE A 163 -12.38 -11.56 1.01
C ILE A 163 -10.98 -11.94 1.42
N THR A 164 -10.01 -11.74 0.53
CA THR A 164 -8.59 -11.99 0.82
C THR A 164 -8.13 -11.13 1.99
N LEU A 165 -8.56 -9.86 2.05
CA LEU A 165 -8.23 -8.94 3.13
C LEU A 165 -8.74 -9.45 4.49
N ASN A 166 -10.02 -9.82 4.57
CA ASN A 166 -10.60 -10.34 5.82
C ASN A 166 -10.01 -11.69 6.22
N ARG A 167 -9.72 -12.58 5.25
CA ARG A 167 -9.05 -13.86 5.51
C ARG A 167 -7.65 -13.65 6.09
N LEU A 168 -6.87 -12.70 5.55
CA LEU A 168 -5.53 -12.39 6.06
C LEU A 168 -5.60 -11.80 7.47
N LEU A 169 -6.50 -10.83 7.72
CA LEU A 169 -6.70 -10.26 9.04
C LEU A 169 -7.20 -11.30 10.06
N GLY A 170 -8.07 -12.22 9.64
CA GLY A 170 -8.52 -13.35 10.47
C GLY A 170 -7.35 -14.26 10.83
N LYS A 171 -6.52 -14.66 9.85
CA LYS A 171 -5.33 -15.47 10.10
C LYS A 171 -4.33 -14.76 11.02
N MET A 172 -4.11 -13.44 10.84
CA MET A 172 -3.29 -12.63 11.74
C MET A 172 -3.80 -12.69 13.19
N ALA A 173 -5.12 -12.60 13.38
CA ALA A 173 -5.72 -12.66 14.71
C ALA A 173 -5.58 -14.05 15.33
N ASP A 174 -5.78 -15.12 14.56
CA ASP A 174 -5.63 -16.52 15.00
C ASP A 174 -4.18 -16.84 15.40
N GLU A 175 -3.19 -16.28 14.68
CA GLU A 175 -1.75 -16.39 15.00
C GLU A 175 -1.32 -15.49 16.19
N GLY A 176 -2.24 -14.68 16.73
CA GLY A 176 -2.01 -13.82 17.90
C GLY A 176 -1.36 -12.48 17.58
N CYS A 177 -1.44 -12.01 16.34
CA CYS A 177 -1.04 -10.65 16.00
C CYS A 177 -1.93 -9.64 16.73
N LYS A 178 -1.30 -8.75 17.53
CA LYS A 178 -2.01 -7.69 18.25
C LYS A 178 -2.26 -6.45 17.38
N TYR A 179 -1.43 -6.24 16.39
CA TYR A 179 -1.47 -5.11 15.47
C TYR A 179 -1.38 -5.59 14.04
N ALA A 180 -2.07 -4.90 13.14
CA ALA A 180 -1.92 -5.06 11.70
C ALA A 180 -1.74 -3.68 11.06
N PHE A 181 -0.66 -3.48 10.33
CA PHE A 181 -0.36 -2.25 9.60
C PHE A 181 -0.67 -2.46 8.14
N MET A 182 -1.49 -1.57 7.55
CA MET A 182 -1.91 -1.77 6.17
C MET A 182 -1.88 -0.50 5.33
N GLU A 183 -1.45 -0.66 4.09
CA GLU A 183 -1.64 0.37 3.08
C GLU A 183 -3.08 0.41 2.59
N VAL A 184 -3.68 1.60 2.60
CA VAL A 184 -5.02 1.84 2.06
C VAL A 184 -4.91 2.73 0.83
N SER A 185 -5.11 2.14 -0.35
CA SER A 185 -5.09 2.84 -1.63
C SER A 185 -6.40 3.60 -1.88
N SER A 186 -6.36 4.65 -2.70
CA SER A 186 -7.59 5.35 -3.11
C SER A 186 -8.56 4.47 -3.89
N HIS A 187 -8.03 3.51 -4.65
CA HIS A 187 -8.84 2.51 -5.34
C HIS A 187 -9.59 1.61 -4.35
N SER A 188 -8.91 1.13 -3.29
CA SER A 188 -9.57 0.28 -2.30
C SER A 188 -10.68 0.99 -1.55
N ILE A 189 -10.53 2.30 -1.29
CA ILE A 189 -11.58 3.12 -0.69
C ILE A 189 -12.75 3.30 -1.67
N ALA A 190 -12.47 3.71 -2.91
CA ALA A 190 -13.48 3.92 -3.93
C ALA A 190 -14.25 2.64 -4.28
N GLN A 191 -13.56 1.50 -4.32
CA GLN A 191 -14.12 0.17 -4.58
C GLN A 191 -14.67 -0.51 -3.33
N LYS A 192 -14.71 0.18 -2.18
CA LYS A 192 -15.23 -0.33 -0.92
C LYS A 192 -14.54 -1.61 -0.41
N ARG A 193 -13.29 -1.87 -0.79
CA ARG A 193 -12.55 -3.08 -0.38
C ARG A 193 -12.30 -3.15 1.13
N ILE A 194 -12.27 -2.00 1.80
CA ILE A 194 -12.03 -1.86 3.24
C ILE A 194 -13.31 -1.58 4.03
N SER A 195 -14.49 -1.63 3.38
CA SER A 195 -15.77 -1.38 4.05
C SER A 195 -16.00 -2.42 5.14
N GLY A 196 -16.51 -1.98 6.28
CA GLY A 196 -16.76 -2.84 7.44
C GLY A 196 -15.54 -3.10 8.34
N LEU A 197 -14.32 -2.74 7.95
CA LEU A 197 -13.17 -2.86 8.85
C LEU A 197 -13.22 -1.80 9.96
N LYS A 198 -12.85 -2.22 11.18
CA LYS A 198 -12.61 -1.31 12.31
C LYS A 198 -11.15 -0.96 12.35
N PHE A 199 -10.84 0.34 12.20
CA PHE A 199 -9.49 0.84 12.33
C PHE A 199 -9.28 1.45 13.72
N ALA A 200 -8.17 1.08 14.36
CA ALA A 200 -7.71 1.75 15.58
C ALA A 200 -7.21 3.17 15.27
N GLY A 201 -6.70 3.39 14.06
CA GLY A 201 -6.27 4.68 13.57
C GLY A 201 -6.03 4.73 12.08
N GLY A 202 -5.85 5.95 11.56
CA GLY A 202 -5.48 6.22 10.18
C GLY A 202 -4.42 7.30 10.07
N ILE A 203 -3.45 7.10 9.17
CA ILE A 203 -2.38 8.06 8.88
C ILE A 203 -2.59 8.65 7.49
N PHE A 204 -2.61 9.97 7.38
CA PHE A 204 -2.51 10.69 6.10
C PHE A 204 -1.09 11.21 5.89
N THR A 205 -0.46 10.84 4.78
CA THR A 205 0.91 11.24 4.48
C THR A 205 0.99 12.48 3.61
N ASN A 206 0.45 12.44 2.40
CA ASN A 206 0.43 13.52 1.42
C ASN A 206 -0.54 13.24 0.27
N LEU A 207 -0.84 14.28 -0.53
CA LEU A 207 -1.65 14.14 -1.73
C LEU A 207 -1.01 14.93 -2.88
N THR A 208 -0.45 14.22 -3.86
CA THR A 208 0.07 14.77 -5.10
C THR A 208 -0.65 14.17 -6.31
N ARG A 209 -0.38 14.66 -7.51
CA ARG A 209 -1.05 14.21 -8.73
C ARG A 209 -0.67 12.75 -9.04
N ASP A 210 -1.65 11.85 -8.90
CA ASP A 210 -1.53 10.44 -9.26
C ASP A 210 -2.91 9.83 -9.53
N HIS A 211 -2.95 8.66 -10.18
CA HIS A 211 -4.18 7.88 -10.42
C HIS A 211 -5.33 8.65 -11.12
N LEU A 212 -5.02 9.64 -11.98
CA LEU A 212 -6.03 10.40 -12.72
C LEU A 212 -6.64 9.61 -13.88
N ASP A 213 -6.01 8.53 -14.31
CA ASP A 213 -6.59 7.51 -15.19
C ASP A 213 -7.89 6.93 -14.59
N TYR A 214 -7.91 6.68 -13.30
CA TYR A 214 -9.05 6.16 -12.54
C TYR A 214 -9.96 7.27 -12.00
N HIS A 215 -9.41 8.21 -11.23
CA HIS A 215 -10.21 9.24 -10.51
C HIS A 215 -10.63 10.42 -11.39
N LYS A 216 -10.06 10.58 -12.58
CA LYS A 216 -10.29 11.64 -13.58
C LYS A 216 -9.80 13.02 -13.15
N THR A 217 -10.01 13.43 -11.90
CA THR A 217 -9.59 14.74 -11.37
C THR A 217 -8.88 14.59 -10.02
N VAL A 218 -8.02 15.57 -9.68
CA VAL A 218 -7.38 15.66 -8.36
C VAL A 218 -8.41 15.80 -7.25
N GLU A 219 -9.51 16.49 -7.51
CA GLU A 219 -10.60 16.66 -6.54
C GLU A 219 -11.28 15.32 -6.21
N ASN A 220 -11.57 14.48 -7.21
CA ASN A 220 -12.14 13.16 -6.99
C ASN A 220 -11.15 12.24 -6.24
N TYR A 221 -9.85 12.35 -6.55
CA TYR A 221 -8.82 11.62 -5.85
C TYR A 221 -8.74 12.02 -4.37
N LEU A 222 -8.82 13.34 -4.07
CA LEU A 222 -8.90 13.87 -2.72
C LEU A 222 -10.16 13.35 -1.99
N LYS A 223 -11.34 13.48 -2.63
CA LYS A 223 -12.61 12.99 -2.06
C LYS A 223 -12.57 11.51 -1.72
N ALA A 224 -11.97 10.69 -2.61
CA ALA A 224 -11.82 9.26 -2.37
C ALA A 224 -11.00 8.96 -1.11
N LYS A 225 -9.84 9.62 -0.92
CA LYS A 225 -9.03 9.44 0.29
C LYS A 225 -9.69 10.05 1.54
N LYS A 226 -10.32 11.20 1.40
CA LYS A 226 -11.02 11.89 2.51
C LYS A 226 -12.13 11.03 3.09
N LYS A 227 -12.85 10.29 2.25
CA LYS A 227 -13.92 9.38 2.69
C LYS A 227 -13.44 8.37 3.74
N PHE A 228 -12.20 7.89 3.66
CA PHE A 228 -11.63 7.01 4.68
C PHE A 228 -11.64 7.67 6.07
N PHE A 229 -11.22 8.94 6.17
CA PHE A 229 -11.21 9.68 7.44
C PHE A 229 -12.61 10.08 7.89
N ASP A 230 -13.50 10.42 6.97
CA ASP A 230 -14.89 10.74 7.28
C ASP A 230 -15.65 9.54 7.87
N ASP A 231 -15.28 8.33 7.45
CA ASP A 231 -15.88 7.06 7.93
C ASP A 231 -15.20 6.53 9.22
N MET A 232 -14.12 7.17 9.72
CA MET A 232 -13.40 6.70 10.90
C MET A 232 -14.27 6.73 12.16
N PRO A 233 -14.24 5.66 13.00
CA PRO A 233 -15.06 5.61 14.22
C PRO A 233 -14.54 6.57 15.29
N LYS A 234 -15.43 6.98 16.21
CA LYS A 234 -15.13 7.97 17.26
C LYS A 234 -14.00 7.55 18.21
N ASN A 235 -13.81 6.25 18.42
CA ASN A 235 -12.78 5.70 19.29
C ASN A 235 -11.42 5.49 18.61
N ALA A 236 -11.32 5.78 17.32
CA ALA A 236 -10.07 5.75 16.57
C ALA A 236 -9.33 7.09 16.63
N PHE A 237 -8.10 7.12 16.11
CA PHE A 237 -7.37 8.36 15.88
C PHE A 237 -7.12 8.59 14.38
N SER A 238 -6.98 9.87 14.00
CA SER A 238 -6.53 10.29 12.69
C SER A 238 -5.26 11.11 12.85
N LEU A 239 -4.13 10.62 12.32
CA LEU A 239 -2.84 11.29 12.33
C LEU A 239 -2.60 11.92 10.96
N THR A 240 -2.54 13.26 10.87
CA THR A 240 -2.44 13.96 9.59
C THR A 240 -1.18 14.83 9.48
N ASN A 241 -0.62 14.88 8.28
CA ASN A 241 0.55 15.69 7.95
C ASN A 241 0.15 17.15 7.70
N LEU A 242 0.61 18.07 8.54
CA LEU A 242 0.39 19.50 8.34
C LEU A 242 1.28 20.15 7.28
N ASP A 243 2.36 19.48 6.87
CA ASP A 243 3.23 19.95 5.81
C ASP A 243 2.60 19.77 4.43
N ASP A 244 1.55 18.93 4.30
CA ASP A 244 0.72 18.83 3.11
C ASP A 244 -0.48 19.76 3.20
N LYS A 245 -0.74 20.55 2.16
CA LYS A 245 -1.85 21.52 2.10
C LYS A 245 -3.23 20.89 2.29
N ASN A 246 -3.37 19.60 2.03
CA ASN A 246 -4.63 18.87 2.19
C ASN A 246 -4.73 18.19 3.56
N GLY A 247 -3.72 18.29 4.43
CA GLY A 247 -3.68 17.59 5.71
C GLY A 247 -4.90 17.85 6.57
N LEU A 248 -5.24 19.13 6.81
CA LEU A 248 -6.43 19.49 7.58
C LEU A 248 -7.74 19.19 6.84
N VAL A 249 -7.75 19.29 5.50
CA VAL A 249 -8.93 18.96 4.69
C VAL A 249 -9.30 17.49 4.83
N MET A 250 -8.29 16.59 4.88
CA MET A 250 -8.52 15.14 5.04
C MET A 250 -9.29 14.80 6.30
N THR A 251 -9.03 15.50 7.39
CA THR A 251 -9.61 15.20 8.71
C THR A 251 -10.75 16.13 9.13
N GLN A 252 -11.19 17.03 8.24
CA GLN A 252 -12.16 18.09 8.56
C GLN A 252 -13.50 17.55 9.08
N ASN A 253 -13.99 16.42 8.57
CA ASN A 253 -15.30 15.86 8.92
C ASN A 253 -15.20 14.54 9.71
N THR A 254 -13.99 14.14 10.10
CA THR A 254 -13.83 12.89 10.85
C THR A 254 -14.45 12.97 12.23
N ARG A 255 -14.96 11.86 12.71
CA ARG A 255 -15.44 11.72 14.09
C ARG A 255 -14.37 11.22 15.05
N SER A 256 -13.23 10.76 14.51
CA SER A 256 -12.10 10.28 15.28
C SER A 256 -11.33 11.44 15.94
N LYS A 257 -10.46 11.12 16.91
CA LYS A 257 -9.59 12.10 17.52
C LYS A 257 -8.46 12.47 16.56
N VAL A 258 -8.35 13.76 16.20
CA VAL A 258 -7.35 14.24 15.24
C VAL A 258 -6.06 14.60 15.97
N TYR A 259 -4.94 14.11 15.43
CA TYR A 259 -3.58 14.46 15.78
C TYR A 259 -2.81 14.88 14.53
N THR A 260 -1.81 15.72 14.73
CA THR A 260 -1.04 16.31 13.64
C THR A 260 0.45 16.02 13.81
N TYR A 261 1.16 15.89 12.68
CA TYR A 261 2.62 15.89 12.69
C TYR A 261 3.18 16.82 11.61
N SER A 262 4.36 17.37 11.86
CA SER A 262 5.01 18.35 10.97
C SER A 262 6.51 18.47 11.23
N LEU A 263 7.28 18.68 10.17
CA LEU A 263 8.68 19.10 10.24
C LEU A 263 8.85 20.62 10.21
N ARG A 264 7.76 21.40 9.95
CA ARG A 264 7.80 22.85 9.72
C ARG A 264 6.97 23.64 10.71
N SER A 265 5.81 23.10 11.12
CA SER A 265 4.80 23.80 11.89
C SER A 265 4.65 23.22 13.29
N LEU A 266 4.04 24.00 14.19
CA LEU A 266 3.58 23.51 15.48
C LEU A 266 2.54 22.40 15.26
N SER A 267 2.74 21.27 15.90
CA SER A 267 1.92 20.07 15.77
C SER A 267 1.99 19.22 17.03
N ASN A 268 1.15 18.19 17.15
CA ASN A 268 1.20 17.25 18.27
C ASN A 268 2.52 16.46 18.29
N PHE A 269 2.99 16.06 17.10
CA PHE A 269 4.29 15.43 16.90
C PHE A 269 5.12 16.35 16.01
N LYS A 270 6.14 16.96 16.59
CA LYS A 270 7.01 17.92 15.90
C LYS A 270 8.37 17.26 15.65
N GLY A 271 8.88 17.43 14.42
CA GLY A 271 10.20 16.98 14.05
C GLY A 271 11.05 18.08 13.41
N ARG A 272 12.35 17.90 13.43
CA ARG A 272 13.33 18.70 12.69
C ARG A 272 14.44 17.81 12.20
N VAL A 273 14.99 18.11 11.03
CA VAL A 273 16.24 17.53 10.55
C VAL A 273 17.35 18.47 11.04
N LEU A 274 18.23 17.96 11.87
CA LEU A 274 19.37 18.72 12.38
C LEU A 274 20.56 18.59 11.42
N GLU A 275 20.87 17.34 11.01
CA GLU A 275 21.92 17.03 10.05
C GLU A 275 21.47 15.98 9.05
N SER A 276 22.03 15.99 7.83
CA SER A 276 21.67 15.03 6.78
C SER A 276 22.92 14.70 5.95
N HIS A 277 23.31 13.40 5.96
CA HIS A 277 24.46 12.88 5.22
C HIS A 277 24.07 11.59 4.48
N PHE A 278 24.94 11.06 3.62
CA PHE A 278 24.66 9.76 2.96
C PHE A 278 24.65 8.58 3.94
N GLU A 279 25.25 8.71 5.13
CA GLU A 279 25.23 7.74 6.20
C GLU A 279 23.91 7.73 6.99
N GLY A 280 23.16 8.82 6.94
CA GLY A 280 21.91 8.98 7.65
C GLY A 280 21.62 10.42 8.07
N MET A 281 20.68 10.58 8.98
CA MET A 281 20.25 11.89 9.50
C MET A 281 20.33 11.92 11.02
N LEU A 282 20.63 13.09 11.58
CA LEU A 282 20.35 13.43 12.96
C LEU A 282 19.01 14.21 12.97
N LEU A 283 18.03 13.68 13.69
CA LEU A 283 16.69 14.23 13.81
C LEU A 283 16.41 14.68 15.24
N ASP A 284 15.52 15.65 15.40
CA ASP A 284 14.91 16.00 16.66
C ASP A 284 13.41 15.71 16.59
N PHE A 285 12.90 14.81 17.42
CA PHE A 285 11.47 14.52 17.55
C PHE A 285 11.02 14.84 18.97
N ASN A 286 10.09 15.80 19.11
CA ASN A 286 9.57 16.28 20.39
C ASN A 286 10.65 16.68 21.41
N ASN A 287 11.74 17.32 20.95
CA ASN A 287 12.94 17.69 21.71
C ASN A 287 13.84 16.52 22.15
N HIS A 288 13.75 15.40 21.46
CA HIS A 288 14.67 14.26 21.62
C HIS A 288 15.47 14.05 20.33
N GLU A 289 16.78 14.09 20.45
CA GLU A 289 17.68 13.81 19.33
C GLU A 289 17.77 12.30 19.06
N LEU A 290 17.71 11.94 17.76
CA LEU A 290 17.90 10.57 17.34
C LEU A 290 18.67 10.49 16.02
N ALA A 291 19.66 9.62 15.96
CA ALA A 291 20.38 9.29 14.73
C ALA A 291 19.68 8.13 14.01
N VAL A 292 19.49 8.27 12.70
CA VAL A 292 18.84 7.26 11.87
C VAL A 292 19.60 7.02 10.57
N GLN A 293 19.52 5.81 10.03
CA GLN A 293 20.17 5.42 8.77
C GLN A 293 19.30 5.74 7.54
N PHE A 294 18.49 6.77 7.61
CA PHE A 294 17.61 7.22 6.54
C PHE A 294 18.10 8.54 5.97
N ILE A 295 17.78 8.81 4.71
CA ILE A 295 18.18 10.00 3.99
C ILE A 295 16.94 10.70 3.43
N GLY A 296 16.96 12.04 3.43
CA GLY A 296 15.95 12.88 2.83
C GLY A 296 14.80 13.27 3.75
N LYS A 297 14.38 14.55 3.64
CA LYS A 297 13.30 15.14 4.46
C LYS A 297 11.98 14.37 4.40
N PHE A 298 11.67 13.73 3.27
CA PHE A 298 10.47 12.90 3.16
C PHE A 298 10.54 11.67 4.06
N ASN A 299 11.73 11.06 4.24
CA ASN A 299 11.92 9.97 5.19
C ASN A 299 11.89 10.46 6.64
N ALA A 300 12.39 11.65 6.95
CA ALA A 300 12.20 12.26 8.27
C ALA A 300 10.71 12.46 8.58
N SER A 301 9.91 12.89 7.60
CA SER A 301 8.45 12.99 7.75
C SER A 301 7.77 11.62 7.92
N ASN A 302 8.21 10.57 7.18
CA ASN A 302 7.72 9.21 7.35
C ASN A 302 8.06 8.66 8.74
N LEU A 303 9.28 8.86 9.23
CA LEU A 303 9.72 8.44 10.57
C LEU A 303 8.95 9.17 11.67
N LEU A 304 8.65 10.46 11.49
CA LEU A 304 7.82 11.22 12.42
C LEU A 304 6.37 10.70 12.47
N ALA A 305 5.83 10.29 11.34
CA ALA A 305 4.52 9.64 11.29
C ALA A 305 4.54 8.26 12.00
N VAL A 306 5.61 7.47 11.83
CA VAL A 306 5.82 6.21 12.56
C VAL A 306 5.91 6.45 14.07
N PHE A 307 6.70 7.45 14.50
CA PHE A 307 6.82 7.86 15.90
C PHE A 307 5.46 8.22 16.48
N GLY A 308 4.74 9.16 15.85
CA GLY A 308 3.43 9.60 16.32
C GLY A 308 2.40 8.47 16.39
N ALA A 309 2.38 7.59 15.38
CA ALA A 309 1.47 6.45 15.35
C ALA A 309 1.75 5.45 16.47
N ALA A 310 3.02 5.15 16.75
CA ALA A 310 3.40 4.22 17.81
C ALA A 310 3.03 4.77 19.20
N VAL A 311 3.26 6.05 19.44
CA VAL A 311 2.85 6.72 20.70
C VAL A 311 1.32 6.69 20.85
N LEU A 312 0.57 6.95 19.78
CA LEU A 312 -0.90 6.87 19.78
C LEU A 312 -1.43 5.45 19.98
N LEU A 313 -0.65 4.43 19.61
CA LEU A 313 -0.92 3.02 19.94
C LEU A 313 -0.43 2.61 21.34
N GLY A 314 -0.08 3.60 22.19
CA GLY A 314 0.24 3.40 23.59
C GLY A 314 1.68 2.97 23.89
N LYS A 315 2.62 3.18 22.94
CA LYS A 315 4.05 2.93 23.21
C LYS A 315 4.66 4.16 23.90
N LYS A 316 5.66 3.92 24.76
CA LYS A 316 6.40 5.02 25.39
C LYS A 316 7.32 5.69 24.37
N GLU A 317 7.45 7.00 24.41
CA GLU A 317 8.24 7.78 23.46
C GLU A 317 9.70 7.30 23.41
N GLU A 318 10.31 7.04 24.58
CA GLU A 318 11.70 6.60 24.67
C GLU A 318 11.91 5.24 23.98
N ASP A 319 11.01 4.28 24.19
CA ASP A 319 11.10 2.95 23.58
C ASP A 319 10.95 3.06 22.06
N VAL A 320 10.06 3.96 21.58
CA VAL A 320 9.86 4.22 20.15
C VAL A 320 11.10 4.84 19.53
N LEU A 321 11.73 5.82 20.17
CA LEU A 321 12.96 6.47 19.69
C LEU A 321 14.12 5.48 19.58
N VAL A 322 14.32 4.63 20.59
CA VAL A 322 15.33 3.56 20.57
C VAL A 322 15.05 2.60 19.41
N ALA A 323 13.81 2.17 19.22
CA ALA A 323 13.48 1.26 18.13
C ALA A 323 13.70 1.92 16.76
N LEU A 324 13.29 3.18 16.56
CA LEU A 324 13.49 3.94 15.32
C LEU A 324 14.96 4.05 14.93
N SER A 325 15.88 4.28 15.90
CA SER A 325 17.31 4.40 15.61
C SER A 325 17.93 3.12 15.04
N THR A 326 17.29 1.98 15.24
CA THR A 326 17.74 0.66 14.77
C THR A 326 17.11 0.21 13.45
N LEU A 327 16.18 0.99 12.89
CA LEU A 327 15.53 0.65 11.64
C LEU A 327 16.41 0.98 10.43
N HIS A 328 16.18 0.24 9.36
CA HIS A 328 16.86 0.43 8.07
C HIS A 328 15.89 0.88 6.99
N PRO A 329 16.38 1.52 5.92
CA PRO A 329 15.55 1.83 4.75
C PRO A 329 14.86 0.60 4.18
N VAL A 330 13.60 0.77 3.81
CA VAL A 330 12.81 -0.29 3.19
C VAL A 330 13.36 -0.57 1.79
N ALA A 331 13.49 -1.83 1.41
CA ALA A 331 14.02 -2.24 0.12
C ALA A 331 13.35 -1.48 -1.04
N GLY A 332 14.17 -0.92 -1.94
CA GLY A 332 13.72 -0.13 -3.07
C GLY A 332 13.04 1.20 -2.73
N ARG A 333 13.28 1.74 -1.52
CA ARG A 333 12.80 3.05 -1.06
C ARG A 333 13.99 3.87 -0.57
N PHE A 334 14.58 4.65 -1.48
CA PHE A 334 15.85 5.36 -1.26
C PHE A 334 16.96 4.43 -0.75
N ASP A 335 17.09 3.29 -1.38
CA ASP A 335 17.96 2.18 -0.97
C ASP A 335 19.34 2.37 -1.59
N ALA A 336 20.33 2.71 -0.76
CA ALA A 336 21.68 3.07 -1.21
C ALA A 336 22.61 1.86 -1.34
N VAL A 337 23.33 1.79 -2.46
CA VAL A 337 24.41 0.84 -2.74
C VAL A 337 25.70 1.61 -3.00
N ARG A 338 26.77 1.31 -2.29
CA ARG A 338 28.04 2.04 -2.42
C ARG A 338 29.05 1.22 -3.20
N SER A 339 29.71 1.91 -4.11
CA SER A 339 30.85 1.38 -4.86
C SER A 339 32.15 1.58 -4.07
N PRO A 340 33.11 0.63 -4.11
CA PRO A 340 34.46 0.84 -3.58
C PRO A 340 35.17 2.06 -4.21
N LYS A 341 34.77 2.48 -5.41
CA LYS A 341 35.29 3.67 -6.09
C LYS A 341 34.73 4.99 -5.56
N GLY A 342 33.87 4.96 -4.56
CA GLY A 342 33.29 6.16 -3.95
C GLY A 342 32.09 6.75 -4.70
N VAL A 343 31.42 5.97 -5.56
CA VAL A 343 30.14 6.29 -6.18
C VAL A 343 29.02 5.74 -5.30
N THR A 344 27.94 6.50 -5.12
CA THR A 344 26.74 6.05 -4.44
C THR A 344 25.61 5.84 -5.46
N ALA A 345 25.04 4.64 -5.54
CA ALA A 345 23.83 4.38 -6.31
C ALA A 345 22.61 4.28 -5.39
N ILE A 346 21.51 4.90 -5.77
CA ILE A 346 20.24 4.90 -5.02
C ILE A 346 19.19 4.21 -5.89
N VAL A 347 18.57 3.18 -5.37
CA VAL A 347 17.44 2.47 -5.99
C VAL A 347 16.14 2.96 -5.35
N ASP A 348 15.20 3.46 -6.15
CA ASP A 348 13.93 3.98 -5.63
C ASP A 348 12.74 3.64 -6.55
N TYR A 349 11.58 3.45 -5.94
CA TYR A 349 10.30 3.18 -6.63
C TYR A 349 9.65 4.43 -7.21
N ALA A 350 10.37 5.53 -7.35
CA ALA A 350 9.87 6.80 -7.90
C ALA A 350 9.43 6.62 -9.35
N HIS A 351 8.14 6.45 -9.57
CA HIS A 351 7.50 6.22 -10.87
C HIS A 351 6.44 7.28 -11.21
N THR A 352 6.42 8.39 -10.46
CA THR A 352 5.62 9.60 -10.70
C THR A 352 6.52 10.82 -10.71
N PRO A 353 6.14 11.92 -11.38
CA PRO A 353 6.93 13.15 -11.40
C PRO A 353 7.27 13.67 -10.00
N ASP A 354 6.29 13.76 -9.10
CA ASP A 354 6.48 14.25 -7.74
C ASP A 354 7.40 13.36 -6.89
N ALA A 355 7.28 12.03 -7.03
CA ALA A 355 8.17 11.10 -6.32
C ALA A 355 9.62 11.28 -6.81
N LEU A 356 9.81 11.42 -8.11
CA LEU A 356 11.13 11.64 -8.72
C LEU A 356 11.75 12.96 -8.25
N ILE A 357 10.99 14.06 -8.24
CA ILE A 357 11.42 15.35 -7.71
C ILE A 357 11.84 15.22 -6.24
N ASN A 358 11.06 14.54 -5.42
CA ASN A 358 11.37 14.37 -3.99
C ASN A 358 12.67 13.61 -3.77
N VAL A 359 12.90 12.53 -4.53
CA VAL A 359 14.14 11.74 -4.44
C VAL A 359 15.34 12.56 -4.91
N LEU A 360 15.23 13.27 -6.05
CA LEU A 360 16.30 14.12 -6.58
C LEU A 360 16.62 15.28 -5.63
N ASN A 361 15.62 15.94 -5.06
CA ASN A 361 15.83 16.98 -4.04
C ASN A 361 16.54 16.44 -2.79
N ALA A 362 16.23 15.22 -2.38
CA ALA A 362 16.92 14.58 -1.25
C ALA A 362 18.40 14.32 -1.58
N ILE A 363 18.69 13.85 -2.79
CA ILE A 363 20.06 13.64 -3.27
C ILE A 363 20.84 14.95 -3.27
N HIS A 364 20.27 16.01 -3.85
CA HIS A 364 20.91 17.34 -3.89
C HIS A 364 21.13 17.92 -2.48
N GLY A 365 20.19 17.69 -1.57
CA GLY A 365 20.29 18.14 -0.19
C GLY A 365 21.47 17.50 0.59
N VAL A 366 21.94 16.31 0.16
CA VAL A 366 23.09 15.63 0.75
C VAL A 366 24.38 15.91 -0.02
N LEU A 367 24.31 16.05 -1.34
CA LEU A 367 25.48 16.37 -2.17
C LEU A 367 26.04 17.77 -1.89
N GLU A 368 25.21 18.72 -1.45
CA GLU A 368 25.62 20.11 -1.19
C GLU A 368 26.42 20.73 -2.34
N GLY A 369 26.13 20.34 -3.58
CA GLY A 369 26.84 20.77 -4.77
C GLY A 369 28.19 20.08 -5.02
N LYS A 370 28.52 19.02 -4.27
CA LYS A 370 29.75 18.24 -4.43
C LYS A 370 29.44 16.93 -5.16
N GLY A 371 29.74 16.85 -6.46
CA GLY A 371 29.47 15.67 -7.31
C GLY A 371 28.27 15.89 -8.25
N LYS A 372 28.11 14.97 -9.19
CA LYS A 372 27.09 14.99 -10.24
C LYS A 372 25.98 13.99 -9.94
N VAL A 373 24.79 14.25 -10.47
CA VAL A 373 23.65 13.33 -10.43
C VAL A 373 23.44 12.74 -11.81
N ILE A 374 23.46 11.39 -11.88
CA ILE A 374 23.14 10.62 -13.09
C ILE A 374 21.85 9.86 -12.82
N THR A 375 20.79 10.15 -13.57
CA THR A 375 19.49 9.51 -13.36
C THR A 375 19.18 8.51 -14.46
N VAL A 376 18.94 7.26 -14.09
CA VAL A 376 18.38 6.19 -14.93
C VAL A 376 16.89 6.08 -14.63
N VAL A 377 16.05 6.35 -15.63
CA VAL A 377 14.59 6.41 -15.43
C VAL A 377 13.84 5.83 -16.62
N GLY A 378 12.78 5.09 -16.32
CA GLY A 378 11.83 4.57 -17.30
C GLY A 378 10.39 4.79 -16.85
N ALA A 379 9.45 4.46 -17.73
CA ALA A 379 8.03 4.51 -17.43
C ALA A 379 7.35 3.18 -17.78
N GLY A 380 6.32 2.81 -17.01
CA GLY A 380 5.55 1.58 -17.25
C GLY A 380 4.60 1.71 -18.45
N GLY A 381 4.49 0.63 -19.22
CA GLY A 381 3.47 0.48 -20.26
C GLY A 381 2.07 0.25 -19.67
N ASN A 382 1.03 0.49 -20.47
CA ASN A 382 -0.39 0.37 -20.08
C ASN A 382 -0.73 1.15 -18.80
N ARG A 383 -0.14 2.35 -18.66
CA ARG A 383 -0.33 3.30 -17.56
C ARG A 383 -0.54 4.71 -18.13
N ASP A 384 -0.72 5.70 -17.24
CA ASP A 384 -0.87 7.11 -17.62
C ASP A 384 0.30 7.59 -18.50
N LYS A 385 0.02 7.77 -19.80
CA LYS A 385 1.01 8.27 -20.78
C LYS A 385 1.37 9.73 -20.52
N GLY A 386 0.43 10.51 -19.97
CA GLY A 386 0.64 11.95 -19.72
C GLY A 386 1.74 12.26 -18.72
N LYS A 387 2.11 11.31 -17.85
CA LYS A 387 3.24 11.51 -16.93
C LYS A 387 4.61 11.28 -17.56
N ARG A 388 4.71 10.53 -18.68
CA ARG A 388 5.98 10.14 -19.32
C ARG A 388 6.87 11.35 -19.67
N PRO A 389 6.37 12.34 -20.46
CA PRO A 389 7.17 13.53 -20.80
C PRO A 389 7.52 14.37 -19.57
N ILE A 390 6.63 14.44 -18.57
CA ILE A 390 6.86 15.22 -17.35
C ILE A 390 7.98 14.57 -16.52
N MET A 391 7.98 13.23 -16.37
CA MET A 391 9.05 12.52 -15.67
C MET A 391 10.42 12.74 -16.31
N ALA A 392 10.51 12.66 -17.64
CA ALA A 392 11.75 12.92 -18.36
C ALA A 392 12.24 14.36 -18.14
N LYS A 393 11.32 15.35 -18.22
CA LYS A 393 11.64 16.77 -18.00
C LYS A 393 12.15 17.02 -16.58
N GLU A 394 11.50 16.49 -15.57
CA GLU A 394 11.93 16.66 -14.17
C GLU A 394 13.26 15.93 -13.88
N ALA A 395 13.48 14.75 -14.48
CA ALA A 395 14.77 14.08 -14.41
C ALA A 395 15.88 14.92 -15.03
N ALA A 396 15.66 15.45 -16.24
CA ALA A 396 16.63 16.28 -16.94
C ALA A 396 16.93 17.58 -16.18
N LYS A 397 15.91 18.25 -15.66
CA LYS A 397 16.05 19.49 -14.90
C LYS A 397 16.93 19.33 -13.65
N ALA A 398 16.83 18.19 -12.97
CA ALA A 398 17.50 17.96 -11.70
C ALA A 398 18.71 17.00 -11.79
N SER A 399 19.21 16.69 -13.00
CA SER A 399 20.35 15.79 -13.17
C SER A 399 21.38 16.37 -14.15
N ASP A 400 22.63 16.03 -13.93
CA ASP A 400 23.73 16.38 -14.85
C ASP A 400 23.71 15.50 -16.09
N ARG A 401 23.25 14.26 -15.95
CA ARG A 401 22.99 13.32 -17.05
C ARG A 401 21.72 12.51 -16.77
N VAL A 402 21.01 12.18 -17.85
CA VAL A 402 19.82 11.31 -17.79
C VAL A 402 19.99 10.16 -18.76
N ILE A 403 19.60 8.96 -18.33
CA ILE A 403 19.49 7.79 -19.21
C ILE A 403 18.04 7.32 -19.16
N ILE A 404 17.32 7.53 -20.27
CA ILE A 404 15.95 7.06 -20.43
C ILE A 404 16.00 5.61 -20.91
N THR A 405 15.27 4.73 -20.21
CA THR A 405 15.33 3.29 -20.45
C THR A 405 13.96 2.62 -20.29
N SER A 406 13.90 1.32 -20.57
CA SER A 406 12.69 0.52 -20.32
C SER A 406 12.50 0.27 -18.83
N ASP A 407 11.24 0.27 -18.41
CA ASP A 407 10.78 -0.22 -17.09
C ASP A 407 10.03 -1.55 -17.29
N ASN A 408 8.75 -1.64 -17.00
CA ASN A 408 7.85 -2.73 -17.35
C ASN A 408 7.04 -2.33 -18.60
N PRO A 409 7.45 -2.67 -19.82
CA PRO A 409 6.74 -2.25 -21.03
C PRO A 409 5.36 -2.92 -21.16
N ARG A 410 5.14 -4.04 -20.52
CA ARG A 410 3.91 -4.84 -20.58
C ARG A 410 3.56 -5.18 -22.03
N PHE A 411 2.46 -4.61 -22.56
CA PHE A 411 2.00 -4.85 -23.92
C PHE A 411 2.36 -3.72 -24.90
N GLU A 412 3.06 -2.67 -24.44
CA GLU A 412 3.57 -1.60 -25.30
C GLU A 412 5.02 -1.91 -25.77
N GLU A 413 5.41 -1.39 -26.91
CA GLU A 413 6.80 -1.49 -27.36
C GLU A 413 7.68 -0.54 -26.51
N PRO A 414 8.84 -1.01 -26.00
CA PRO A 414 9.71 -0.21 -25.14
C PRO A 414 10.14 1.12 -25.78
N GLN A 415 10.41 1.12 -27.09
CA GLN A 415 10.85 2.31 -27.82
C GLN A 415 9.76 3.38 -27.89
N ASP A 416 8.48 3.00 -27.99
CA ASP A 416 7.37 3.96 -28.01
C ASP A 416 7.25 4.68 -26.67
N ILE A 417 7.42 3.95 -25.55
CA ILE A 417 7.43 4.54 -24.21
C ILE A 417 8.59 5.52 -24.04
N ILE A 418 9.77 5.14 -24.53
CA ILE A 418 10.98 5.99 -24.52
C ILE A 418 10.74 7.25 -25.36
N ASN A 419 10.14 7.12 -26.55
CA ASN A 419 9.82 8.24 -27.41
C ASN A 419 8.81 9.21 -26.75
N ASP A 420 7.79 8.69 -26.05
CA ASP A 420 6.86 9.52 -25.28
C ASP A 420 7.58 10.30 -24.16
N MET A 421 8.58 9.71 -23.53
CA MET A 421 9.40 10.38 -22.51
C MET A 421 10.27 11.47 -23.14
N LEU A 422 10.99 11.16 -24.25
CA LEU A 422 11.85 12.09 -24.97
C LEU A 422 11.09 13.30 -25.50
N ALA A 423 9.81 13.15 -25.87
CA ALA A 423 8.96 14.23 -26.33
C ALA A 423 8.76 15.37 -25.30
N GLY A 424 9.09 15.13 -24.02
CA GLY A 424 9.07 16.15 -22.97
C GLY A 424 10.33 17.00 -22.85
N LEU A 425 11.39 16.66 -23.60
CA LEU A 425 12.71 17.30 -23.51
C LEU A 425 12.90 18.36 -24.56
N ASP A 426 13.49 19.48 -24.17
CA ASP A 426 13.96 20.49 -25.12
C ASP A 426 15.39 20.17 -25.62
N THR A 427 15.94 21.05 -26.47
CA THR A 427 17.26 20.86 -27.09
C THR A 427 18.41 20.83 -26.07
N GLU A 428 18.28 21.56 -24.96
CA GLU A 428 19.30 21.59 -23.91
C GLU A 428 19.26 20.30 -23.09
N ASP A 429 18.06 19.86 -22.70
CA ASP A 429 17.85 18.58 -21.98
C ASP A 429 18.35 17.40 -22.81
N MET A 430 18.10 17.40 -24.14
CA MET A 430 18.54 16.33 -25.04
C MET A 430 20.07 16.19 -25.10
N ARG A 431 20.83 17.28 -24.93
CA ARG A 431 22.31 17.21 -24.94
C ARG A 431 22.90 16.41 -23.80
N LYS A 432 22.19 16.29 -22.66
CA LYS A 432 22.62 15.54 -21.49
C LYS A 432 21.84 14.23 -21.27
N THR A 433 21.00 13.88 -22.25
CA THR A 433 20.15 12.68 -22.19
C THR A 433 20.62 11.63 -23.17
N LEU A 434 20.73 10.38 -22.67
CA LEU A 434 20.93 9.17 -23.46
C LEU A 434 19.64 8.36 -23.48
N SER A 435 19.45 7.57 -24.53
CA SER A 435 18.33 6.63 -24.65
C SER A 435 18.90 5.24 -24.88
N ILE A 436 18.66 4.33 -23.91
CA ILE A 436 19.15 2.95 -23.93
C ILE A 436 18.01 2.03 -23.52
N ALA A 437 17.43 1.30 -24.47
CA ALA A 437 16.25 0.48 -24.21
C ALA A 437 16.52 -0.66 -23.21
N ASP A 438 17.68 -1.30 -23.29
CA ASP A 438 18.11 -2.31 -22.33
C ASP A 438 18.45 -1.66 -20.98
N ARG A 439 17.67 -1.95 -19.95
CA ARG A 439 17.83 -1.35 -18.63
C ARG A 439 19.13 -1.77 -17.94
N LYS A 440 19.60 -3.00 -18.15
CA LYS A 440 20.89 -3.45 -17.58
C LYS A 440 22.05 -2.64 -18.18
N GLU A 441 22.03 -2.43 -19.48
CA GLU A 441 23.03 -1.62 -20.16
C GLU A 441 22.90 -0.14 -19.83
N ALA A 442 21.69 0.38 -19.57
CA ALA A 442 21.48 1.73 -19.07
C ALA A 442 22.11 1.93 -17.68
N ILE A 443 21.91 1.00 -16.76
CA ILE A 443 22.54 1.02 -15.42
C ILE A 443 24.08 0.92 -15.55
N ARG A 444 24.58 0.00 -16.37
CA ARG A 444 26.02 -0.16 -16.63
C ARG A 444 26.62 1.12 -17.15
N THR A 445 25.96 1.76 -18.12
CA THR A 445 26.41 3.04 -18.70
C THR A 445 26.46 4.14 -17.63
N ALA A 446 25.46 4.24 -16.76
CA ALA A 446 25.47 5.18 -15.65
C ALA A 446 26.67 4.95 -14.71
N CYS A 447 26.95 3.68 -14.37
CA CYS A 447 28.09 3.32 -13.53
C CYS A 447 29.45 3.61 -14.18
N MET A 448 29.53 3.52 -15.52
CA MET A 448 30.75 3.86 -16.27
C MET A 448 30.99 5.39 -16.36
N LEU A 449 29.92 6.18 -16.39
CA LEU A 449 29.97 7.64 -16.49
C LEU A 449 30.21 8.32 -15.14
N ALA A 450 29.94 7.62 -14.04
CA ALA A 450 30.05 8.17 -12.70
C ALA A 450 31.49 8.20 -12.19
N GLU A 451 31.87 9.30 -11.57
CA GLU A 451 33.15 9.53 -10.93
C GLU A 451 33.01 9.49 -9.39
N LYS A 452 34.11 9.47 -8.67
CA LYS A 452 34.13 9.50 -7.19
C LYS A 452 33.35 10.72 -6.66
N GLY A 453 32.39 10.48 -5.78
CA GLY A 453 31.52 11.51 -5.20
C GLY A 453 30.22 11.73 -5.98
N ASP A 454 30.06 11.11 -7.15
CA ASP A 454 28.81 11.19 -7.91
C ASP A 454 27.73 10.26 -7.32
N VAL A 455 26.47 10.61 -7.63
CA VAL A 455 25.31 9.81 -7.27
C VAL A 455 24.58 9.34 -8.52
N ILE A 456 24.28 8.05 -8.56
CA ILE A 456 23.43 7.42 -9.57
C ILE A 456 22.05 7.18 -8.95
N LEU A 457 20.98 7.76 -9.53
CA LEU A 457 19.61 7.40 -9.19
C LEU A 457 19.08 6.40 -10.22
N VAL A 458 18.70 5.20 -9.76
CA VAL A 458 17.97 4.20 -10.56
C VAL A 458 16.52 4.21 -10.11
N ALA A 459 15.66 4.88 -10.88
CA ALA A 459 14.27 5.15 -10.54
C ALA A 459 13.26 4.26 -11.30
N GLY A 460 12.14 3.99 -10.67
CA GLY A 460 10.96 3.32 -11.24
C GLY A 460 10.64 1.99 -10.59
N LYS A 461 11.55 1.02 -10.63
CA LYS A 461 11.30 -0.36 -10.18
C LYS A 461 11.42 -0.56 -8.67
N GLY A 462 12.34 0.15 -8.03
CA GLY A 462 12.55 0.02 -6.58
C GLY A 462 12.80 -1.42 -6.13
N HIS A 463 11.83 -2.02 -5.43
CA HIS A 463 11.88 -3.38 -4.92
C HIS A 463 11.44 -4.45 -5.92
N GLU A 464 10.95 -4.07 -7.11
CA GLU A 464 10.51 -5.04 -8.12
C GLU A 464 11.73 -5.83 -8.64
N ASN A 465 11.67 -7.15 -8.48
CA ASN A 465 12.70 -8.08 -8.94
C ASN A 465 12.36 -8.75 -10.28
N TYR A 466 11.52 -8.09 -11.09
CA TYR A 466 11.12 -8.59 -12.41
C TYR A 466 10.95 -7.43 -13.41
N GLN A 467 11.05 -7.77 -14.69
CA GLN A 467 10.59 -6.94 -15.81
C GLN A 467 9.45 -7.68 -16.51
N GLU A 468 8.30 -7.01 -16.66
CA GLU A 468 7.12 -7.57 -17.30
C GLU A 468 7.08 -7.18 -18.80
N ILE A 469 7.20 -8.17 -19.69
CA ILE A 469 7.17 -8.02 -21.14
C ILE A 469 6.10 -8.95 -21.70
N LYS A 470 5.09 -8.40 -22.40
CA LYS A 470 3.98 -9.16 -23.01
C LYS A 470 3.29 -10.13 -22.04
N GLY A 471 3.12 -9.69 -20.78
CA GLY A 471 2.47 -10.46 -19.71
C GLY A 471 3.38 -11.51 -19.04
N VAL A 472 4.64 -11.64 -19.45
CA VAL A 472 5.62 -12.55 -18.84
C VAL A 472 6.55 -11.75 -17.92
N LYS A 473 6.72 -12.20 -16.68
CA LYS A 473 7.67 -11.64 -15.73
C LYS A 473 9.02 -12.33 -15.86
N HIS A 474 10.04 -11.59 -16.25
CA HIS A 474 11.43 -12.03 -16.29
C HIS A 474 12.16 -11.50 -15.07
N HIS A 475 13.04 -12.30 -14.47
CA HIS A 475 13.85 -11.84 -13.32
C HIS A 475 14.69 -10.62 -13.72
N PHE A 476 14.60 -9.55 -12.94
CA PHE A 476 15.33 -8.32 -13.15
C PHE A 476 15.31 -7.46 -11.88
N ASP A 477 16.44 -7.31 -11.23
CA ASP A 477 16.58 -6.53 -9.98
C ASP A 477 17.67 -5.48 -10.14
N ASP A 478 17.28 -4.20 -10.03
CA ASP A 478 18.19 -3.06 -10.17
C ASP A 478 19.34 -3.12 -9.15
N LYS A 479 19.06 -3.55 -7.92
CA LYS A 479 20.03 -3.61 -6.83
C LYS A 479 21.04 -4.75 -7.01
N GLU A 480 20.59 -5.90 -7.51
CA GLU A 480 21.47 -7.02 -7.87
C GLU A 480 22.45 -6.62 -8.97
N ILE A 481 21.96 -5.95 -10.03
CA ILE A 481 22.77 -5.46 -11.14
C ILE A 481 23.82 -4.46 -10.66
N LEU A 482 23.43 -3.49 -9.80
CA LEU A 482 24.37 -2.54 -9.22
C LEU A 482 25.46 -3.22 -8.39
N LYS A 483 25.07 -4.20 -7.55
CA LYS A 483 26.04 -4.97 -6.74
C LYS A 483 26.99 -5.80 -7.60
N GLU A 484 26.52 -6.33 -8.74
CA GLU A 484 27.35 -7.06 -9.69
C GLU A 484 28.39 -6.13 -10.33
N ILE A 485 27.98 -4.91 -10.74
CA ILE A 485 28.85 -3.93 -11.40
C ILE A 485 29.87 -3.29 -10.41
N PHE A 486 29.47 -3.12 -9.16
CA PHE A 486 30.30 -2.49 -8.13
C PHE A 486 31.30 -3.43 -7.45
N LYS A 487 31.26 -4.73 -7.75
CA LYS A 487 32.28 -5.71 -7.33
C LYS A 487 33.59 -5.46 -8.08
#